data_1df4c24397404a274b2846cdc11e571e
#
_entry.id   1df4c24397404a274b2846cdc11e571e
#
_cell.length_a   1.000
_cell.length_b   1.000
_cell.length_c   1.000
_cell.angle_alpha   90.00
_cell.angle_beta   90.00
_cell.angle_gamma   90.00
#
_symmetry.space_group_name_H-M   'P 1'
#
loop_
_entity.id
_entity.type
_entity.pdbx_description
1 polymer ?
#
loop_
_entity_poly.entity_id
_entity_poly.type
_entity_poly.pdbx_seq_one_letter_code
_entity_poly.pdbx_strand_id
1 'polypeptide(L)'
;AGVFAAACAADSVCQTGIFTSEAYDAVMMIGHAAMMEDGANMGMHVPMVGVDYAGDSGTHTFLDNGDVGGSGYDVCTFHHVPTFGEYFNCDRMWEAGGDGVVDAPWTGATIKIGFLNDATGPIAVYADGFVAASQITLGLANTLAYSQGVQFEIVYADSGCDGTMAASAAQTLVDAGVWGVVGAACSGASMAANAVLSAAGIPQVSYASTSPALSDATAYPSFYRVVPSDAFQGSVVAEVMTADMQDNVAVIHMTNAYGSGLADAFVGSMDAANICTQIGYEETATDFTSIVSTVVSEGCTSAMLVSYAADGAALIEEMALQGFTGAIYGADGIAEEGLAADMADKSLVDGVIATKPSAGGAMSTVGMVFAAQCAANPACAGGIYTAEAFDAVYITAFAAFTALATPGITKDMAIMGTGNGLEGASGAITFLSNGDVPAAGFCVGE
;
A
#
# COMPACT_ATOMS: atom_id res chain seq x y z
N ALA A 1 -6.98 29.90 24.67
CA ALA A 1 -6.90 28.52 24.11
C ALA A 1 -5.47 28.00 24.15
N GLY A 2 -4.50 28.56 23.48
CA GLY A 2 -3.15 27.99 23.35
C GLY A 2 -2.35 27.74 24.64
N VAL A 3 -2.64 28.46 25.74
CA VAL A 3 -1.92 28.31 27.02
C VAL A 3 -2.30 26.97 27.69
N PHE A 4 -3.58 26.63 27.72
CA PHE A 4 -4.06 25.36 28.29
C PHE A 4 -3.56 24.18 27.47
N ALA A 5 -3.73 24.22 26.14
CA ALA A 5 -3.30 23.15 25.26
C ALA A 5 -1.80 22.83 25.41
N ALA A 6 -0.94 23.85 25.52
CA ALA A 6 0.49 23.67 25.73
C ALA A 6 0.82 23.07 27.11
N ALA A 7 0.09 23.46 28.15
CA ALA A 7 0.28 22.93 29.51
C ALA A 7 -0.24 21.48 29.64
N CYS A 8 -1.41 21.21 29.04
CA CYS A 8 -2.01 19.89 29.05
C CYS A 8 -1.19 18.87 28.24
N ALA A 9 -0.59 19.29 27.13
CA ALA A 9 0.32 18.43 26.34
C ALA A 9 1.55 17.93 27.12
N ALA A 10 1.91 18.58 28.21
CA ALA A 10 3.02 18.16 29.09
C ALA A 10 2.58 17.22 30.23
N ASP A 11 1.29 16.97 30.41
CA ASP A 11 0.73 16.18 31.51
C ASP A 11 -0.17 15.06 31.00
N SER A 12 0.26 13.80 31.19
CA SER A 12 -0.47 12.62 30.68
C SER A 12 -1.87 12.43 31.28
N VAL A 13 -2.08 12.89 32.53
CA VAL A 13 -3.41 12.83 33.17
C VAL A 13 -4.34 13.85 32.53
N CYS A 14 -3.83 15.04 32.22
CA CYS A 14 -4.59 16.06 31.52
C CYS A 14 -4.97 15.59 30.09
N GLN A 15 -4.03 15.00 29.37
CA GLN A 15 -4.28 14.50 27.99
C GLN A 15 -5.35 13.41 27.91
N THR A 16 -5.44 12.56 28.93
CA THR A 16 -6.40 11.45 28.98
C THR A 16 -7.68 11.75 29.76
N GLY A 17 -7.73 12.89 30.41
CA GLY A 17 -8.91 13.30 31.20
C GLY A 17 -10.04 13.82 30.31
N ILE A 18 -11.27 13.49 30.70
CA ILE A 18 -12.48 14.11 30.12
C ILE A 18 -12.80 15.41 30.87
N PHE A 19 -13.42 16.37 30.20
CA PHE A 19 -13.80 17.69 30.76
C PHE A 19 -12.64 18.51 31.34
N THR A 20 -11.41 18.29 30.88
CA THR A 20 -10.23 19.00 31.40
C THR A 20 -10.18 20.46 30.94
N SER A 21 -10.58 20.76 29.72
CA SER A 21 -10.73 22.12 29.17
C SER A 21 -11.86 22.88 29.86
N GLU A 22 -12.99 22.22 30.10
CA GLU A 22 -14.13 22.80 30.81
C GLU A 22 -13.80 23.13 32.26
N ALA A 23 -13.04 22.24 32.95
CA ALA A 23 -12.56 22.50 34.30
C ALA A 23 -11.59 23.70 34.34
N TYR A 24 -10.70 23.84 33.35
CA TYR A 24 -9.84 24.99 33.22
C TYR A 24 -10.63 26.28 33.01
N ASP A 25 -11.61 26.28 32.08
CA ASP A 25 -12.44 27.45 31.80
C ASP A 25 -13.27 27.86 33.01
N ALA A 26 -13.83 26.90 33.75
CA ALA A 26 -14.56 27.17 34.98
C ALA A 26 -13.66 27.87 36.03
N VAL A 27 -12.45 27.40 36.22
CA VAL A 27 -11.48 28.05 37.13
C VAL A 27 -11.10 29.43 36.66
N MET A 28 -10.89 29.63 35.37
CA MET A 28 -10.55 30.91 34.78
C MET A 28 -11.71 31.92 34.91
N MET A 29 -12.95 31.53 34.67
CA MET A 29 -14.13 32.36 34.85
C MET A 29 -14.32 32.77 36.29
N ILE A 30 -14.18 31.84 37.25
CA ILE A 30 -14.22 32.15 38.69
C ILE A 30 -13.08 33.13 39.07
N GLY A 31 -11.87 32.90 38.60
CA GLY A 31 -10.71 33.77 38.84
C GLY A 31 -10.92 35.16 38.29
N HIS A 32 -11.44 35.31 37.08
CA HIS A 32 -11.76 36.60 36.49
C HIS A 32 -12.87 37.35 37.27
N ALA A 33 -13.95 36.59 37.65
CA ALA A 33 -15.01 37.18 38.46
C ALA A 33 -14.47 37.69 39.83
N ALA A 34 -13.57 36.94 40.44
CA ALA A 34 -12.94 37.31 41.69
C ALA A 34 -12.06 38.56 41.61
N MET A 35 -11.46 38.83 40.43
CA MET A 35 -10.68 40.02 40.16
C MET A 35 -11.51 41.29 39.88
N MET A 36 -12.78 41.14 39.58
CA MET A 36 -13.67 42.30 39.29
C MET A 36 -14.09 43.05 40.57
N GLU A 37 -14.15 42.35 41.72
CA GLU A 37 -14.33 42.94 43.04
C GLU A 37 -13.63 42.11 44.11
N ASP A 38 -13.52 42.62 45.34
CA ASP A 38 -12.87 42.00 46.49
C ASP A 38 -13.60 40.77 47.08
N GLY A 39 -14.32 40.01 46.25
CA GLY A 39 -14.97 38.72 46.58
C GLY A 39 -16.38 38.84 47.18
N ALA A 40 -16.94 40.04 47.33
CA ALA A 40 -18.21 40.25 48.05
C ALA A 40 -19.45 39.83 47.22
N ASN A 41 -19.37 39.75 45.87
CA ASN A 41 -20.51 39.53 44.98
C ASN A 41 -20.24 38.55 43.82
N MET A 42 -19.48 37.51 44.10
CA MET A 42 -19.08 36.49 43.11
C MET A 42 -20.29 35.93 42.30
N GLY A 43 -21.43 35.73 42.94
CA GLY A 43 -22.64 35.20 42.28
C GLY A 43 -23.23 36.14 41.20
N MET A 44 -22.87 37.42 41.19
CA MET A 44 -23.26 38.36 40.13
C MET A 44 -22.17 38.47 39.05
N HIS A 45 -20.91 38.31 39.41
CA HIS A 45 -19.81 38.52 38.49
C HIS A 45 -19.52 37.29 37.62
N VAL A 46 -19.72 36.07 38.12
CA VAL A 46 -19.53 34.85 37.33
C VAL A 46 -20.41 34.82 36.08
N PRO A 47 -21.72 35.09 36.15
CA PRO A 47 -22.56 35.19 34.95
C PRO A 47 -22.14 36.32 33.99
N MET A 48 -21.63 37.45 34.52
CA MET A 48 -21.15 38.55 33.68
C MET A 48 -19.88 38.22 32.92
N VAL A 49 -18.93 37.50 33.56
CA VAL A 49 -17.71 36.97 32.90
C VAL A 49 -18.07 35.91 31.89
N GLY A 50 -19.09 35.10 32.15
CA GLY A 50 -19.52 34.03 31.29
C GLY A 50 -20.36 34.42 30.09
N VAL A 51 -20.59 35.73 29.83
CA VAL A 51 -21.21 36.17 28.56
C VAL A 51 -20.20 36.17 27.43
N ASP A 52 -20.42 35.35 26.42
CA ASP A 52 -19.53 35.18 25.26
C ASP A 52 -18.08 34.92 25.66
N TYR A 53 -17.83 34.26 26.78
CA TYR A 53 -16.49 33.91 27.23
C TYR A 53 -15.85 32.91 26.27
N ALA A 54 -14.79 33.33 25.60
CA ALA A 54 -14.01 32.50 24.69
C ALA A 54 -12.97 31.69 25.48
N GLY A 55 -13.37 30.49 25.91
CA GLY A 55 -12.54 29.57 26.65
C GLY A 55 -11.80 28.55 25.76
N ASP A 56 -11.09 27.62 26.39
CA ASP A 56 -10.43 26.51 25.71
C ASP A 56 -11.42 25.42 25.31
N SER A 57 -12.52 25.23 26.05
CA SER A 57 -13.60 24.31 25.72
C SER A 57 -14.67 24.90 24.78
N GLY A 58 -14.51 26.14 24.37
CA GLY A 58 -15.42 26.84 23.46
C GLY A 58 -15.91 28.18 23.98
N THR A 59 -16.92 28.74 23.33
CA THR A 59 -17.57 29.98 23.78
C THR A 59 -18.70 29.67 24.73
N HIS A 60 -18.65 30.23 25.94
CA HIS A 60 -19.64 30.04 26.98
C HIS A 60 -20.51 31.27 27.14
N THR A 61 -21.81 31.06 27.25
CA THR A 61 -22.78 32.09 27.67
C THR A 61 -23.77 31.47 28.64
N PHE A 62 -23.75 31.94 29.88
CA PHE A 62 -24.70 31.50 30.89
C PHE A 62 -26.14 31.95 30.59
N LEU A 63 -27.05 31.00 30.69
CA LEU A 63 -28.50 31.25 30.68
C LEU A 63 -28.94 31.80 32.05
N ASP A 64 -30.15 32.33 32.12
CA ASP A 64 -30.72 32.91 33.36
C ASP A 64 -30.81 31.90 34.53
N ASN A 65 -30.83 30.62 34.23
CA ASN A 65 -30.84 29.53 35.22
C ASN A 65 -29.44 29.08 35.66
N GLY A 66 -28.39 29.66 35.09
CA GLY A 66 -27.01 29.31 35.40
C GLY A 66 -26.42 28.19 34.53
N ASP A 67 -27.23 27.61 33.64
CA ASP A 67 -26.71 26.64 32.66
C ASP A 67 -25.96 27.34 31.53
N VAL A 68 -25.04 26.64 30.87
CA VAL A 68 -24.42 27.09 29.62
C VAL A 68 -25.28 26.58 28.46
N GLY A 69 -25.65 27.45 27.53
CA GLY A 69 -26.24 27.04 26.27
C GLY A 69 -25.24 26.12 25.52
N GLY A 70 -25.62 24.85 25.37
CA GLY A 70 -24.75 23.88 24.65
C GLY A 70 -24.59 24.31 23.21
N SER A 71 -23.33 24.40 22.75
CA SER A 71 -23.00 24.74 21.35
C SER A 71 -23.12 23.53 20.43
N GLY A 72 -22.99 22.32 20.96
CA GLY A 72 -23.06 21.09 20.17
C GLY A 72 -22.56 19.87 20.92
N TYR A 73 -22.53 18.76 20.22
CA TYR A 73 -21.97 17.49 20.70
C TYR A 73 -21.12 16.85 19.62
N ASP A 74 -19.96 16.33 19.99
CA ASP A 74 -19.21 15.41 19.14
C ASP A 74 -19.94 14.05 19.10
N VAL A 75 -20.05 13.50 17.90
CA VAL A 75 -20.65 12.18 17.67
C VAL A 75 -19.54 11.22 17.32
N CYS A 76 -19.27 10.29 18.22
CA CYS A 76 -18.11 9.41 18.16
C CYS A 76 -18.51 7.94 17.95
N THR A 77 -17.67 7.18 17.27
CA THR A 77 -17.80 5.74 17.08
C THR A 77 -16.68 5.02 17.80
N PHE A 78 -17.00 4.00 18.59
CA PHE A 78 -16.02 3.12 19.21
C PHE A 78 -15.55 2.08 18.22
N HIS A 79 -14.25 1.85 18.21
CA HIS A 79 -13.57 0.84 17.42
C HIS A 79 -12.74 -0.06 18.33
N HIS A 80 -12.73 -1.36 18.02
CA HIS A 80 -11.84 -2.33 18.63
C HIS A 80 -10.96 -2.96 17.53
N VAL A 81 -9.67 -2.72 17.59
CA VAL A 81 -8.70 -3.38 16.69
C VAL A 81 -7.84 -4.31 17.55
N PRO A 82 -7.91 -5.64 17.32
CA PRO A 82 -7.29 -6.62 18.21
C PRO A 82 -5.82 -6.38 18.54
N THR A 83 -5.05 -5.78 17.63
CA THR A 83 -3.61 -5.47 17.83
C THR A 83 -3.36 -4.12 18.49
N PHE A 84 -4.29 -3.16 18.32
CA PHE A 84 -4.07 -1.76 18.70
C PHE A 84 -4.96 -1.33 19.88
N GLY A 85 -5.86 -2.20 20.33
CA GLY A 85 -6.75 -1.92 21.44
C GLY A 85 -8.04 -1.21 21.04
N GLU A 86 -8.63 -0.54 22.02
CA GLU A 86 -9.89 0.17 21.88
C GLU A 86 -9.62 1.67 21.75
N TYR A 87 -10.29 2.31 20.83
CA TYR A 87 -10.27 3.76 20.66
C TYR A 87 -11.64 4.21 20.15
N PHE A 88 -11.91 5.51 20.25
CA PHE A 88 -13.11 6.07 19.66
C PHE A 88 -12.77 7.28 18.80
N ASN A 89 -13.55 7.45 17.72
CA ASN A 89 -13.34 8.44 16.69
C ASN A 89 -14.55 9.39 16.66
N CYS A 90 -14.32 10.69 16.80
CA CYS A 90 -15.35 11.72 16.78
C CYS A 90 -15.26 12.48 15.46
N ASP A 91 -15.77 11.87 14.39
CA ASP A 91 -15.72 12.37 13.02
C ASP A 91 -16.98 13.13 12.60
N ARG A 92 -17.96 13.23 13.48
CA ARG A 92 -19.21 13.95 13.28
C ARG A 92 -19.49 14.86 14.45
N MET A 93 -20.31 15.87 14.21
CA MET A 93 -20.77 16.80 15.24
C MET A 93 -22.24 17.12 15.06
N TRP A 94 -22.87 17.49 16.14
CA TRP A 94 -24.20 18.07 16.15
C TRP A 94 -24.12 19.46 16.76
N GLU A 95 -24.57 20.46 16.02
CA GLU A 95 -24.64 21.85 16.50
C GLU A 95 -26.07 22.24 16.87
N ALA A 96 -26.22 22.98 17.95
CA ALA A 96 -27.53 23.51 18.38
C ALA A 96 -28.03 24.54 17.35
N GLY A 97 -29.19 24.25 16.73
CA GLY A 97 -29.76 25.10 15.68
C GLY A 97 -29.20 24.87 14.27
N GLY A 98 -28.32 23.88 14.09
CA GLY A 98 -27.79 23.47 12.79
C GLY A 98 -28.66 22.41 12.09
N ASP A 99 -28.18 21.86 10.97
CA ASP A 99 -28.88 20.92 10.11
C ASP A 99 -28.90 19.46 10.63
N GLY A 100 -28.61 19.24 11.92
CA GLY A 100 -28.54 17.91 12.54
C GLY A 100 -27.09 17.43 12.71
N VAL A 101 -26.86 16.10 12.55
CA VAL A 101 -25.50 15.54 12.62
C VAL A 101 -24.80 15.73 11.28
N VAL A 102 -23.67 16.40 11.31
CA VAL A 102 -22.82 16.67 10.15
C VAL A 102 -21.40 16.14 10.40
N ASP A 103 -20.60 16.02 9.36
CA ASP A 103 -19.18 15.68 9.52
C ASP A 103 -18.46 16.82 10.25
N ALA A 104 -17.66 16.47 11.26
CA ALA A 104 -16.87 17.45 12.00
C ALA A 104 -15.78 18.06 11.09
N PRO A 105 -15.56 19.37 11.10
CA PRO A 105 -14.49 19.99 10.33
C PRO A 105 -13.15 19.43 10.78
N TRP A 106 -12.38 18.86 9.83
CA TRP A 106 -11.04 18.37 10.15
C TRP A 106 -10.08 19.55 10.44
N THR A 107 -9.48 19.54 11.61
CA THR A 107 -8.53 20.58 12.05
C THR A 107 -7.12 20.07 12.29
N GLY A 108 -6.89 18.76 12.13
CA GLY A 108 -5.59 18.11 12.29
C GLY A 108 -4.71 18.18 11.05
N ALA A 109 -3.60 17.46 11.10
CA ALA A 109 -2.68 17.33 9.98
C ALA A 109 -3.20 16.30 8.94
N THR A 110 -3.14 16.64 7.67
CA THR A 110 -3.39 15.70 6.57
C THR A 110 -2.07 15.31 5.92
N ILE A 111 -1.76 14.02 5.88
CA ILE A 111 -0.59 13.46 5.21
C ILE A 111 -1.05 12.82 3.90
N LYS A 112 -0.47 13.25 2.79
CA LYS A 112 -0.74 12.67 1.47
C LYS A 112 0.23 11.55 1.16
N ILE A 113 -0.31 10.41 0.73
CA ILE A 113 0.43 9.26 0.21
C ILE A 113 0.14 9.16 -1.28
N GLY A 114 1.17 9.10 -2.12
CA GLY A 114 1.01 8.84 -3.54
C GLY A 114 0.77 7.36 -3.80
N PHE A 115 -0.05 7.05 -4.79
CA PHE A 115 -0.26 5.68 -5.25
C PHE A 115 -0.17 5.65 -6.78
N LEU A 116 0.89 5.00 -7.28
CA LEU A 116 1.05 4.70 -8.70
C LEU A 116 0.24 3.45 -9.01
N ASN A 117 -0.95 3.67 -9.55
CA ASN A 117 -1.83 2.61 -10.04
C ASN A 117 -1.53 2.32 -11.51
N ASP A 118 -2.02 1.21 -12.01
CA ASP A 118 -1.92 0.79 -13.41
C ASP A 118 -3.34 0.74 -14.00
N ALA A 119 -4.04 1.89 -13.98
CA ALA A 119 -5.42 2.00 -14.46
C ALA A 119 -5.55 1.78 -15.98
N THR A 120 -4.44 1.93 -16.69
CA THR A 120 -4.29 1.58 -18.11
C THR A 120 -3.10 0.64 -18.31
N GLY A 121 -2.93 0.12 -19.54
CA GLY A 121 -1.81 -0.76 -19.88
C GLY A 121 -2.11 -2.26 -19.65
N PRO A 122 -1.08 -3.12 -19.75
CA PRO A 122 -1.24 -4.57 -19.85
C PRO A 122 -1.78 -5.23 -18.58
N ILE A 123 -1.66 -4.59 -17.43
CA ILE A 123 -2.13 -5.11 -16.14
C ILE A 123 -3.32 -4.34 -15.56
N ALA A 124 -4.01 -3.52 -16.39
CA ALA A 124 -5.14 -2.70 -15.96
C ALA A 124 -6.29 -3.51 -15.33
N VAL A 125 -6.41 -4.78 -15.68
CA VAL A 125 -7.42 -5.70 -15.11
C VAL A 125 -7.27 -5.87 -13.59
N TYR A 126 -6.10 -5.61 -13.00
CA TYR A 126 -5.83 -5.72 -11.56
C TYR A 126 -5.96 -4.39 -10.81
N ALA A 127 -6.07 -3.28 -11.54
CA ALA A 127 -6.05 -1.93 -10.96
C ALA A 127 -7.09 -1.69 -9.87
N ASP A 128 -8.31 -2.19 -10.06
CA ASP A 128 -9.39 -2.07 -9.07
C ASP A 128 -9.09 -2.85 -7.79
N GLY A 129 -8.37 -3.98 -7.89
CA GLY A 129 -7.90 -4.76 -6.75
C GLY A 129 -6.87 -3.99 -5.92
N PHE A 130 -5.91 -3.35 -6.56
CA PHE A 130 -4.90 -2.52 -5.89
C PHE A 130 -5.52 -1.30 -5.21
N VAL A 131 -6.47 -0.63 -5.88
CA VAL A 131 -7.23 0.48 -5.31
C VAL A 131 -8.02 0.00 -4.10
N ALA A 132 -8.73 -1.13 -4.21
CA ALA A 132 -9.50 -1.68 -3.09
C ALA A 132 -8.62 -1.99 -1.87
N ALA A 133 -7.48 -2.63 -2.07
CA ALA A 133 -6.51 -2.91 -1.01
C ALA A 133 -5.98 -1.63 -0.35
N SER A 134 -5.63 -0.63 -1.16
CA SER A 134 -5.14 0.67 -0.66
C SER A 134 -6.20 1.41 0.17
N GLN A 135 -7.47 1.34 -0.22
CA GLN A 135 -8.59 1.96 0.52
C GLN A 135 -8.88 1.24 1.84
N ILE A 136 -8.74 -0.09 1.88
CA ILE A 136 -8.83 -0.85 3.14
C ILE A 136 -7.75 -0.36 4.11
N THR A 137 -6.51 -0.23 3.63
CA THR A 137 -5.41 0.29 4.46
C THR A 137 -5.63 1.72 4.89
N LEU A 138 -6.10 2.58 3.98
CA LEU A 138 -6.40 3.99 4.28
C LEU A 138 -7.43 4.11 5.41
N GLY A 139 -8.50 3.30 5.34
CA GLY A 139 -9.51 3.24 6.40
C GLY A 139 -8.93 2.84 7.74
N LEU A 140 -8.08 1.80 7.77
CA LEU A 140 -7.40 1.35 8.98
C LEU A 140 -6.44 2.42 9.51
N ALA A 141 -5.61 3.00 8.65
CA ALA A 141 -4.63 4.02 9.04
C ALA A 141 -5.31 5.28 9.60
N ASN A 142 -6.38 5.76 8.95
CA ASN A 142 -7.16 6.89 9.44
C ASN A 142 -7.82 6.59 10.77
N THR A 143 -8.38 5.40 10.90
CA THR A 143 -8.99 4.95 12.16
C THR A 143 -8.00 5.02 13.32
N LEU A 144 -6.75 4.56 13.11
CA LEU A 144 -5.70 4.54 14.14
C LEU A 144 -5.08 5.93 14.42
N ALA A 145 -4.94 6.77 13.41
CA ALA A 145 -4.24 8.05 13.51
C ALA A 145 -5.14 9.23 13.92
N TYR A 146 -6.47 9.09 13.77
CA TYR A 146 -7.41 10.17 13.98
C TYR A 146 -7.34 10.75 15.39
N SER A 147 -7.29 9.91 16.42
CA SER A 147 -7.17 10.34 17.82
C SER A 147 -5.85 11.09 18.13
N GLN A 148 -4.87 10.99 17.22
CA GLN A 148 -3.59 11.70 17.30
C GLN A 148 -3.59 12.98 16.45
N GLY A 149 -4.75 13.40 15.94
CA GLY A 149 -4.89 14.59 15.10
C GLY A 149 -4.25 14.45 13.72
N VAL A 150 -4.18 13.23 13.17
CA VAL A 150 -3.61 12.93 11.85
C VAL A 150 -4.62 12.16 11.02
N GLN A 151 -4.76 12.54 9.76
CA GLN A 151 -5.45 11.75 8.74
C GLN A 151 -4.57 11.56 7.52
N PHE A 152 -4.84 10.51 6.77
CA PHE A 152 -4.17 10.21 5.52
C PHE A 152 -5.12 10.40 4.34
N GLU A 153 -4.54 10.82 3.22
CA GLU A 153 -5.19 10.92 1.91
C GLU A 153 -4.33 10.19 0.89
N ILE A 154 -4.94 9.38 0.02
CA ILE A 154 -4.23 8.78 -1.10
C ILE A 154 -4.47 9.60 -2.36
N VAL A 155 -3.38 10.00 -3.01
CA VAL A 155 -3.37 10.66 -4.30
C VAL A 155 -2.99 9.64 -5.36
N TYR A 156 -3.93 9.28 -6.22
CA TYR A 156 -3.72 8.30 -7.29
C TYR A 156 -3.16 8.95 -8.55
N ALA A 157 -2.24 8.25 -9.20
CA ALA A 157 -1.76 8.59 -10.54
C ALA A 157 -1.56 7.30 -11.35
N ASP A 158 -1.85 7.34 -12.64
CA ASP A 158 -1.75 6.18 -13.53
C ASP A 158 -0.33 6.03 -14.08
N SER A 159 0.31 4.91 -13.81
CA SER A 159 1.63 4.56 -14.36
C SER A 159 1.53 3.87 -15.71
N GLY A 160 0.36 3.30 -16.04
CA GLY A 160 0.12 2.58 -17.29
C GLY A 160 1.04 1.40 -17.54
N CYS A 161 1.78 0.94 -16.53
CA CYS A 161 2.88 -0.02 -16.68
C CYS A 161 3.98 0.46 -17.67
N ASP A 162 4.03 1.76 -17.97
CA ASP A 162 4.93 2.41 -18.93
C ASP A 162 5.88 3.38 -18.25
N GLY A 163 7.15 3.36 -18.60
CA GLY A 163 8.16 4.21 -17.97
C GLY A 163 7.93 5.70 -18.17
N THR A 164 7.43 6.12 -19.33
CA THR A 164 7.18 7.54 -19.62
C THR A 164 5.96 8.06 -18.86
N MET A 165 4.91 7.26 -18.83
CA MET A 165 3.70 7.58 -18.05
C MET A 165 4.02 7.61 -16.56
N ALA A 166 4.76 6.60 -16.06
CA ALA A 166 5.14 6.52 -14.65
C ALA A 166 6.00 7.71 -14.19
N ALA A 167 6.96 8.16 -15.02
CA ALA A 167 7.74 9.36 -14.71
C ALA A 167 6.86 10.62 -14.63
N SER A 168 5.89 10.77 -15.52
CA SER A 168 4.93 11.88 -15.52
C SER A 168 3.99 11.80 -14.32
N ALA A 169 3.49 10.60 -14.00
CA ALA A 169 2.66 10.33 -12.84
C ALA A 169 3.41 10.64 -11.53
N ALA A 170 4.67 10.20 -11.44
CA ALA A 170 5.54 10.51 -10.31
C ALA A 170 5.72 12.02 -10.11
N GLN A 171 5.93 12.80 -11.19
CA GLN A 171 6.00 14.25 -11.09
C GLN A 171 4.69 14.86 -10.58
N THR A 172 3.54 14.36 -11.03
CA THR A 172 2.23 14.79 -10.52
C THR A 172 2.10 14.56 -9.01
N LEU A 173 2.60 13.42 -8.52
CA LEU A 173 2.60 13.11 -7.09
C LEU A 173 3.57 14.01 -6.29
N VAL A 174 4.75 14.32 -6.87
CA VAL A 174 5.69 15.30 -6.29
C VAL A 174 5.01 16.67 -6.15
N ASP A 175 4.34 17.13 -7.19
CA ASP A 175 3.65 18.44 -7.21
C ASP A 175 2.46 18.48 -6.24
N ALA A 176 1.82 17.31 -5.99
CA ALA A 176 0.76 17.17 -4.99
C ALA A 176 1.29 17.20 -3.54
N GLY A 177 2.60 17.13 -3.34
CA GLY A 177 3.24 17.21 -2.03
C GLY A 177 3.08 15.92 -1.20
N VAL A 178 3.12 14.76 -1.83
CA VAL A 178 3.01 13.48 -1.12
C VAL A 178 4.24 13.21 -0.25
N TRP A 179 4.05 12.53 0.87
CA TRP A 179 5.14 12.18 1.78
C TRP A 179 6.00 11.03 1.25
N GLY A 180 5.36 10.01 0.71
CA GLY A 180 5.94 8.82 0.10
C GLY A 180 5.04 8.31 -1.01
N VAL A 181 5.53 7.41 -1.85
CA VAL A 181 4.79 6.84 -2.98
C VAL A 181 4.75 5.32 -2.89
N VAL A 182 3.58 4.74 -3.06
CA VAL A 182 3.33 3.31 -3.17
C VAL A 182 3.24 2.93 -4.66
N GLY A 183 3.89 1.86 -5.06
CA GLY A 183 3.93 1.41 -6.46
C GLY A 183 5.19 1.91 -7.20
N ALA A 184 5.26 1.74 -8.53
CA ALA A 184 4.28 1.10 -9.40
C ALA A 184 4.29 -0.45 -9.24
N ALA A 185 3.37 -1.14 -9.90
CA ALA A 185 3.40 -2.60 -9.97
C ALA A 185 4.50 -3.08 -10.95
N CYS A 186 4.56 -2.49 -12.14
CA CYS A 186 5.52 -2.89 -13.16
C CYS A 186 6.93 -2.38 -12.87
N SER A 187 7.94 -3.25 -13.04
CA SER A 187 9.34 -2.93 -12.71
C SER A 187 9.89 -1.75 -13.51
N GLY A 188 9.63 -1.69 -14.82
CA GLY A 188 10.07 -0.57 -15.67
C GLY A 188 9.44 0.77 -15.29
N ALA A 189 8.15 0.75 -14.91
CA ALA A 189 7.43 1.90 -14.40
C ALA A 189 8.02 2.39 -13.07
N SER A 190 8.31 1.44 -12.14
CA SER A 190 8.95 1.76 -10.86
C SER A 190 10.34 2.38 -11.04
N MET A 191 11.15 1.87 -11.95
CA MET A 191 12.48 2.43 -12.28
C MET A 191 12.39 3.87 -12.74
N ALA A 192 11.48 4.15 -13.68
CA ALA A 192 11.29 5.50 -14.24
C ALA A 192 10.70 6.47 -13.20
N ALA A 193 9.73 6.02 -12.39
CA ALA A 193 9.17 6.80 -11.29
C ALA A 193 10.23 7.12 -10.23
N ASN A 194 11.09 6.15 -9.87
CA ASN A 194 12.14 6.34 -8.87
C ASN A 194 13.11 7.45 -9.23
N ALA A 195 13.46 7.60 -10.50
CA ALA A 195 14.33 8.68 -10.96
C ALA A 195 13.77 10.07 -10.62
N VAL A 196 12.46 10.25 -10.67
CA VAL A 196 11.76 11.49 -10.31
C VAL A 196 11.61 11.63 -8.79
N LEU A 197 11.14 10.57 -8.14
CA LEU A 197 10.82 10.57 -6.71
C LEU A 197 12.06 10.72 -5.84
N SER A 198 13.14 9.99 -6.14
CA SER A 198 14.39 10.07 -5.39
C SER A 198 15.04 11.45 -5.51
N ALA A 199 14.98 12.08 -6.69
CA ALA A 199 15.45 13.46 -6.88
C ALA A 199 14.66 14.49 -6.03
N ALA A 200 13.39 14.18 -5.72
CA ALA A 200 12.55 14.98 -4.83
C ALA A 200 12.64 14.56 -3.35
N GLY A 201 13.47 13.56 -3.00
CA GLY A 201 13.58 13.03 -1.65
C GLY A 201 12.31 12.33 -1.14
N ILE A 202 11.57 11.69 -2.05
CA ILE A 202 10.34 10.95 -1.77
C ILE A 202 10.63 9.45 -1.87
N PRO A 203 10.48 8.66 -0.78
CA PRO A 203 10.66 7.22 -0.83
C PRO A 203 9.56 6.55 -1.63
N GLN A 204 9.89 5.43 -2.26
CA GLN A 204 9.01 4.60 -3.06
C GLN A 204 8.94 3.19 -2.49
N VAL A 205 7.72 2.67 -2.27
CA VAL A 205 7.48 1.30 -1.79
C VAL A 205 6.63 0.56 -2.82
N SER A 206 7.24 -0.33 -3.59
CA SER A 206 6.51 -1.12 -4.59
C SER A 206 5.87 -2.35 -3.97
N TYR A 207 4.67 -2.68 -4.47
CA TYR A 207 3.91 -3.85 -4.07
C TYR A 207 4.03 -5.04 -5.04
N ALA A 208 4.64 -4.85 -6.24
CA ALA A 208 4.70 -5.92 -7.24
C ALA A 208 5.93 -5.86 -8.16
N SER A 209 6.83 -4.86 -8.02
CA SER A 209 8.02 -4.76 -8.89
C SER A 209 9.12 -5.70 -8.44
N THR A 210 9.39 -6.74 -9.22
CA THR A 210 10.25 -7.86 -8.84
C THR A 210 11.60 -7.87 -9.51
N SER A 211 11.85 -7.07 -10.58
CA SER A 211 13.12 -7.07 -11.34
C SER A 211 14.35 -7.03 -10.45
N PRO A 212 15.36 -7.90 -10.69
CA PRO A 212 16.62 -7.90 -9.94
C PRO A 212 17.41 -6.58 -10.02
N ALA A 213 17.23 -5.81 -11.10
CA ALA A 213 17.90 -4.52 -11.26
C ALA A 213 17.52 -3.51 -10.17
N LEU A 214 16.31 -3.59 -9.62
CA LEU A 214 15.83 -2.72 -8.54
C LEU A 214 16.55 -2.95 -7.20
N SER A 215 17.31 -4.03 -7.07
CA SER A 215 18.16 -4.29 -5.89
C SER A 215 19.41 -3.40 -5.80
N ASP A 216 19.73 -2.63 -6.88
CA ASP A 216 20.82 -1.66 -6.86
C ASP A 216 20.36 -0.33 -6.21
N ALA A 217 20.57 -0.22 -4.91
CA ALA A 217 20.22 0.99 -4.15
C ALA A 217 21.00 2.26 -4.59
N THR A 218 22.04 2.12 -5.41
CA THR A 218 22.76 3.27 -5.99
C THR A 218 22.03 3.79 -7.22
N ALA A 219 21.51 2.88 -8.05
CA ALA A 219 20.73 3.21 -9.23
C ALA A 219 19.30 3.65 -8.84
N TYR A 220 18.74 3.05 -7.80
CA TYR A 220 17.36 3.30 -7.33
C TYR A 220 17.34 3.67 -5.84
N PRO A 221 17.76 4.89 -5.48
CA PRO A 221 17.80 5.33 -4.09
C PRO A 221 16.39 5.40 -3.48
N SER A 222 16.29 5.09 -2.17
CA SER A 222 15.03 5.12 -1.42
C SER A 222 13.89 4.30 -2.07
N PHE A 223 14.25 3.26 -2.82
CA PHE A 223 13.34 2.27 -3.35
C PHE A 223 13.24 1.09 -2.38
N TYR A 224 12.03 0.67 -2.12
CA TYR A 224 11.68 -0.47 -1.27
C TYR A 224 10.63 -1.32 -1.97
N ARG A 225 10.60 -2.62 -1.67
CA ARG A 225 9.55 -3.51 -2.17
C ARG A 225 9.15 -4.55 -1.14
N VAL A 226 7.87 -4.86 -1.08
CA VAL A 226 7.31 -5.88 -0.19
C VAL A 226 7.20 -7.26 -0.85
N VAL A 227 7.72 -7.37 -2.07
CA VAL A 227 7.83 -8.61 -2.84
C VAL A 227 9.30 -9.02 -2.99
N PRO A 228 9.61 -10.32 -3.05
CA PRO A 228 10.97 -10.79 -3.27
C PRO A 228 11.47 -10.46 -4.69
N SER A 229 12.78 -10.43 -4.84
CA SER A 229 13.43 -10.26 -6.15
C SER A 229 13.28 -11.49 -7.04
N ASP A 230 13.11 -11.27 -8.34
CA ASP A 230 13.15 -12.32 -9.38
C ASP A 230 14.46 -13.08 -9.44
N ALA A 231 15.55 -12.56 -8.84
CA ALA A 231 16.77 -13.33 -8.65
C ALA A 231 16.53 -14.62 -7.86
N PHE A 232 15.57 -14.60 -6.91
CA PHE A 232 15.14 -15.79 -6.18
C PHE A 232 14.13 -16.58 -6.98
N GLN A 233 13.13 -15.95 -7.58
CA GLN A 233 12.08 -16.65 -8.32
C GLN A 233 12.67 -17.42 -9.49
N GLY A 234 13.58 -16.84 -10.25
CA GLY A 234 14.29 -17.53 -11.34
C GLY A 234 15.01 -18.78 -10.88
N SER A 235 15.67 -18.74 -9.70
CA SER A 235 16.31 -19.93 -9.13
C SER A 235 15.29 -21.00 -8.68
N VAL A 236 14.16 -20.59 -8.11
CA VAL A 236 13.10 -21.51 -7.70
C VAL A 236 12.50 -22.24 -8.90
N VAL A 237 12.16 -21.53 -9.98
CA VAL A 237 11.65 -22.16 -11.19
C VAL A 237 12.68 -23.13 -11.79
N ALA A 238 13.96 -22.77 -11.81
CA ALA A 238 15.04 -23.64 -12.29
C ALA A 238 15.16 -24.93 -11.43
N GLU A 239 15.02 -24.81 -10.10
CA GLU A 239 15.02 -25.95 -9.19
C GLU A 239 13.78 -26.85 -9.43
N VAL A 240 12.60 -26.27 -9.59
CA VAL A 240 11.35 -27.02 -9.87
C VAL A 240 11.49 -27.77 -11.20
N MET A 241 11.89 -27.11 -12.29
CA MET A 241 12.06 -27.74 -13.60
C MET A 241 13.14 -28.82 -13.57
N THR A 242 14.21 -28.63 -12.79
CA THR A 242 15.26 -29.65 -12.61
C THR A 242 14.74 -30.86 -11.84
N ALA A 243 13.93 -30.64 -10.79
CA ALA A 243 13.31 -31.73 -10.03
C ALA A 243 12.33 -32.55 -10.88
N ASP A 244 11.62 -31.87 -11.79
CA ASP A 244 10.71 -32.45 -12.76
C ASP A 244 11.43 -33.04 -13.98
N MET A 245 12.76 -33.06 -13.95
CA MET A 245 13.65 -33.60 -15.01
C MET A 245 13.42 -32.94 -16.38
N GLN A 246 13.10 -31.64 -16.38
CA GLN A 246 12.97 -30.86 -17.62
C GLN A 246 14.33 -30.49 -18.18
N ASP A 247 14.50 -30.74 -19.45
CA ASP A 247 15.68 -30.35 -20.24
C ASP A 247 15.22 -29.68 -21.55
N ASN A 248 16.19 -29.16 -22.31
CA ASN A 248 15.93 -28.56 -23.62
C ASN A 248 14.82 -27.50 -23.57
N VAL A 249 14.94 -26.56 -22.60
CA VAL A 249 13.93 -25.57 -22.22
C VAL A 249 13.97 -24.36 -23.17
N ALA A 250 12.85 -24.00 -23.76
CA ALA A 250 12.63 -22.71 -24.40
C ALA A 250 12.29 -21.65 -23.35
N VAL A 251 13.06 -20.58 -23.25
CA VAL A 251 12.78 -19.44 -22.38
C VAL A 251 12.17 -18.33 -23.23
N ILE A 252 10.90 -18.04 -23.02
CA ILE A 252 10.15 -17.01 -23.76
C ILE A 252 9.79 -15.90 -22.79
N HIS A 253 10.21 -14.67 -23.09
CA HIS A 253 10.04 -13.58 -22.14
C HIS A 253 9.75 -12.24 -22.82
N MET A 254 9.02 -11.36 -22.13
CA MET A 254 8.96 -9.94 -22.50
C MET A 254 10.33 -9.28 -22.42
N THR A 255 10.60 -8.33 -23.30
CA THR A 255 11.88 -7.58 -23.31
C THR A 255 11.90 -6.39 -22.36
N ASN A 256 10.84 -6.19 -21.55
CA ASN A 256 10.81 -5.18 -20.50
C ASN A 256 11.70 -5.56 -19.29
N ALA A 257 11.79 -4.67 -18.30
CA ALA A 257 12.67 -4.84 -17.14
C ALA A 257 12.29 -6.05 -16.25
N TYR A 258 11.02 -6.42 -16.19
CA TYR A 258 10.53 -7.62 -15.51
C TYR A 258 10.93 -8.87 -16.27
N GLY A 259 10.47 -8.97 -17.53
CA GLY A 259 10.64 -10.17 -18.34
C GLY A 259 12.11 -10.54 -18.55
N SER A 260 12.95 -9.58 -18.94
CA SER A 260 14.38 -9.81 -19.14
C SER A 260 15.10 -10.16 -17.83
N GLY A 261 14.77 -9.47 -16.73
CA GLY A 261 15.42 -9.70 -15.44
C GLY A 261 15.17 -11.10 -14.87
N LEU A 262 13.92 -11.57 -14.94
CA LEU A 262 13.55 -12.91 -14.48
C LEU A 262 14.08 -14.00 -15.40
N ALA A 263 14.00 -13.81 -16.74
CA ALA A 263 14.55 -14.76 -17.70
C ALA A 263 16.07 -14.95 -17.51
N ASP A 264 16.83 -13.86 -17.31
CA ASP A 264 18.25 -13.93 -17.05
C ASP A 264 18.58 -14.63 -15.72
N ALA A 265 17.77 -14.38 -14.67
CA ALA A 265 17.93 -15.06 -13.39
C ALA A 265 17.65 -16.57 -13.49
N PHE A 266 16.61 -16.95 -14.25
CA PHE A 266 16.30 -18.35 -14.54
C PHE A 266 17.43 -19.03 -15.31
N VAL A 267 17.86 -18.44 -16.44
CA VAL A 267 18.94 -18.97 -17.28
C VAL A 267 20.25 -19.09 -16.50
N GLY A 268 20.55 -18.09 -15.65
CA GLY A 268 21.73 -18.11 -14.77
C GLY A 268 21.70 -19.20 -13.69
N SER A 269 20.52 -19.74 -13.37
CA SER A 269 20.30 -20.77 -12.35
C SER A 269 20.12 -22.18 -12.94
N MET A 270 19.81 -22.28 -14.22
CA MET A 270 19.67 -23.56 -14.94
C MET A 270 20.99 -23.99 -15.52
N ASP A 271 21.20 -25.31 -15.66
CA ASP A 271 22.35 -25.81 -16.44
C ASP A 271 22.19 -25.34 -17.90
N ALA A 272 23.20 -24.65 -18.41
CA ALA A 272 23.17 -24.12 -19.77
C ALA A 272 22.98 -25.19 -20.87
N ALA A 273 23.33 -26.45 -20.58
CA ALA A 273 23.06 -27.56 -21.47
C ALA A 273 21.55 -27.92 -21.59
N ASN A 274 20.75 -27.49 -20.62
CA ASN A 274 19.31 -27.70 -20.60
C ASN A 274 18.52 -26.53 -21.21
N ILE A 275 19.18 -25.46 -21.64
CA ILE A 275 18.54 -24.33 -22.32
C ILE A 275 18.55 -24.61 -23.83
N CYS A 276 17.36 -24.71 -24.41
CA CYS A 276 17.15 -24.87 -25.84
C CYS A 276 17.37 -23.56 -26.57
N THR A 277 16.60 -22.56 -26.18
CA THR A 277 16.64 -21.22 -26.77
C THR A 277 16.13 -20.19 -25.78
N GLN A 278 16.54 -18.93 -25.92
CA GLN A 278 15.98 -17.77 -25.19
C GLN A 278 15.47 -16.77 -26.22
N ILE A 279 14.18 -16.44 -26.15
CA ILE A 279 13.51 -15.58 -27.12
C ILE A 279 12.76 -14.47 -26.40
N GLY A 280 13.19 -13.21 -26.64
CA GLY A 280 12.48 -12.04 -26.17
C GLY A 280 11.41 -11.57 -27.17
N TYR A 281 10.31 -11.01 -26.65
CA TYR A 281 9.29 -10.32 -27.43
C TYR A 281 8.92 -8.98 -26.82
N GLU A 282 8.48 -8.06 -27.67
CA GLU A 282 8.04 -6.73 -27.23
C GLU A 282 6.69 -6.83 -26.50
N GLU A 283 6.50 -6.07 -25.44
CA GLU A 283 5.28 -6.02 -24.63
C GLU A 283 4.00 -5.69 -25.43
N THR A 284 4.17 -5.09 -26.60
CA THR A 284 3.08 -4.78 -27.53
C THR A 284 2.80 -5.87 -28.57
N ALA A 285 3.52 -7.01 -28.50
CA ALA A 285 3.34 -8.10 -29.43
C ALA A 285 1.96 -8.75 -29.26
N THR A 286 1.32 -9.05 -30.38
CA THR A 286 0.01 -9.74 -30.42
C THR A 286 0.05 -10.99 -31.30
N ASP A 287 1.19 -11.28 -31.93
CA ASP A 287 1.40 -12.44 -32.80
C ASP A 287 2.68 -13.16 -32.34
N PHE A 288 2.51 -14.38 -31.86
CA PHE A 288 3.55 -15.25 -31.34
C PHE A 288 3.95 -16.40 -32.28
N THR A 289 3.36 -16.41 -33.50
CA THR A 289 3.55 -17.51 -34.48
C THR A 289 5.01 -17.79 -34.77
N SER A 290 5.83 -16.77 -34.98
CA SER A 290 7.25 -16.94 -35.29
C SER A 290 8.08 -17.43 -34.10
N ILE A 291 7.74 -17.01 -32.89
CA ILE A 291 8.39 -17.41 -31.63
C ILE A 291 8.15 -18.90 -31.42
N VAL A 292 6.88 -19.31 -31.45
CA VAL A 292 6.51 -20.72 -31.25
C VAL A 292 7.03 -21.62 -32.36
N SER A 293 7.03 -21.14 -33.63
CA SER A 293 7.64 -21.87 -34.74
C SER A 293 9.14 -22.13 -34.51
N THR A 294 9.87 -21.18 -33.90
CA THR A 294 11.28 -21.40 -33.53
C THR A 294 11.40 -22.48 -32.45
N VAL A 295 10.61 -22.40 -31.39
CA VAL A 295 10.59 -23.39 -30.29
C VAL A 295 10.37 -24.80 -30.82
N VAL A 296 9.36 -24.95 -31.69
CA VAL A 296 9.02 -26.27 -32.28
C VAL A 296 10.09 -26.75 -33.23
N SER A 297 10.65 -25.87 -34.10
CA SER A 297 11.67 -26.24 -35.08
C SER A 297 13.02 -26.58 -34.44
N GLU A 298 13.38 -25.98 -33.32
CA GLU A 298 14.58 -26.31 -32.55
C GLU A 298 14.41 -27.58 -31.71
N GLY A 299 13.17 -28.09 -31.60
CA GLY A 299 12.86 -29.32 -30.90
C GLY A 299 12.93 -29.17 -29.39
N CYS A 300 12.61 -27.98 -28.87
CA CYS A 300 12.50 -27.77 -27.42
C CYS A 300 11.43 -28.68 -26.81
N THR A 301 11.68 -29.20 -25.60
CA THR A 301 10.84 -30.22 -24.95
C THR A 301 10.04 -29.68 -23.79
N SER A 302 10.40 -28.50 -23.30
CA SER A 302 9.67 -27.75 -22.27
C SER A 302 9.78 -26.25 -22.52
N ALA A 303 8.96 -25.45 -21.86
CA ALA A 303 8.99 -24.00 -21.99
C ALA A 303 8.87 -23.31 -20.62
N MET A 304 9.63 -22.24 -20.44
CA MET A 304 9.48 -21.26 -19.35
C MET A 304 8.95 -19.95 -19.93
N LEU A 305 7.77 -19.53 -19.46
CA LEU A 305 7.11 -18.30 -19.88
C LEU A 305 7.28 -17.21 -18.82
N VAL A 306 7.83 -16.08 -19.23
CA VAL A 306 7.89 -14.86 -18.42
C VAL A 306 7.06 -13.79 -19.11
N SER A 307 5.78 -13.83 -18.82
CA SER A 307 4.71 -13.09 -19.52
C SER A 307 3.70 -12.56 -18.51
N TYR A 308 2.89 -11.61 -18.91
CA TYR A 308 1.62 -11.34 -18.24
C TYR A 308 0.52 -12.30 -18.73
N ALA A 309 -0.62 -12.35 -18.02
CA ALA A 309 -1.66 -13.32 -18.27
C ALA A 309 -2.15 -13.36 -19.74
N ALA A 310 -2.41 -12.20 -20.33
CA ALA A 310 -2.91 -12.11 -21.70
C ALA A 310 -1.92 -12.66 -22.73
N ASP A 311 -0.64 -12.31 -22.60
CA ASP A 311 0.42 -12.79 -23.50
C ASP A 311 0.70 -14.28 -23.25
N GLY A 312 0.72 -14.70 -21.98
CA GLY A 312 0.88 -16.09 -21.57
C GLY A 312 -0.20 -16.98 -22.17
N ALA A 313 -1.46 -16.54 -22.10
CA ALA A 313 -2.59 -17.24 -22.72
C ALA A 313 -2.41 -17.39 -24.23
N ALA A 314 -2.07 -16.30 -24.92
CA ALA A 314 -1.86 -16.31 -26.37
C ALA A 314 -0.65 -17.19 -26.79
N LEU A 315 0.42 -17.20 -26.01
CA LEU A 315 1.57 -18.09 -26.20
C LEU A 315 1.18 -19.57 -26.04
N ILE A 316 0.41 -19.91 -25.02
CA ILE A 316 -0.06 -21.28 -24.76
C ILE A 316 -0.99 -21.73 -25.88
N GLU A 317 -1.93 -20.91 -26.33
CA GLU A 317 -2.82 -21.21 -27.47
C GLU A 317 -2.03 -21.43 -28.76
N GLU A 318 -1.04 -20.58 -29.07
CA GLU A 318 -0.20 -20.72 -30.24
C GLU A 318 0.70 -21.97 -30.16
N MET A 319 1.22 -22.32 -28.97
CA MET A 319 1.97 -23.55 -28.74
C MET A 319 1.12 -24.78 -29.05
N ALA A 320 -0.12 -24.81 -28.55
CA ALA A 320 -1.05 -25.88 -28.83
C ALA A 320 -1.39 -25.98 -30.34
N LEU A 321 -1.59 -24.82 -31.00
CA LEU A 321 -1.90 -24.74 -32.43
C LEU A 321 -0.76 -25.31 -33.29
N GLN A 322 0.51 -25.07 -32.90
CA GLN A 322 1.67 -25.57 -33.62
C GLN A 322 2.12 -26.97 -33.17
N GLY A 323 1.37 -27.59 -32.24
CA GLY A 323 1.61 -28.96 -31.80
C GLY A 323 2.75 -29.13 -30.83
N PHE A 324 3.10 -28.09 -30.06
CA PHE A 324 3.98 -28.23 -28.92
C PHE A 324 3.29 -29.03 -27.82
N THR A 325 3.92 -30.07 -27.32
CA THR A 325 3.39 -30.97 -26.30
C THR A 325 4.26 -31.08 -25.06
N GLY A 326 5.26 -30.21 -24.97
CA GLY A 326 6.17 -30.13 -23.81
C GLY A 326 5.49 -29.50 -22.60
N ALA A 327 6.09 -29.71 -21.44
CA ALA A 327 5.62 -29.07 -20.22
C ALA A 327 5.83 -27.55 -20.26
N ILE A 328 4.86 -26.80 -19.74
CA ILE A 328 4.90 -25.33 -19.70
C ILE A 328 5.00 -24.89 -18.25
N TYR A 329 5.99 -24.06 -17.98
CA TYR A 329 6.24 -23.44 -16.69
C TYR A 329 6.11 -21.92 -16.81
N GLY A 330 5.77 -21.28 -15.72
CA GLY A 330 5.64 -19.84 -15.70
C GLY A 330 6.04 -19.19 -14.38
N ALA A 331 6.12 -17.90 -14.42
CA ALA A 331 6.38 -17.05 -13.29
C ALA A 331 5.08 -16.44 -12.73
N ASP A 332 5.22 -15.53 -11.78
CA ASP A 332 4.13 -14.85 -11.09
C ASP A 332 3.17 -14.09 -12.02
N GLY A 333 3.67 -13.55 -13.13
CA GLY A 333 2.85 -12.82 -14.09
C GLY A 333 1.78 -13.65 -14.81
N ILE A 334 1.87 -15.00 -14.76
CA ILE A 334 0.83 -15.92 -15.25
C ILE A 334 0.24 -16.81 -14.14
N ALA A 335 0.72 -16.70 -12.90
CA ALA A 335 0.30 -17.53 -11.76
C ALA A 335 -1.01 -17.04 -11.15
N GLU A 336 -2.06 -16.92 -11.96
CA GLU A 336 -3.33 -16.35 -11.55
C GLU A 336 -4.52 -16.99 -12.28
N GLU A 337 -5.73 -16.90 -11.69
CA GLU A 337 -6.95 -17.48 -12.24
C GLU A 337 -7.39 -16.83 -13.58
N GLY A 338 -6.95 -15.60 -13.86
CA GLY A 338 -7.23 -14.86 -15.09
C GLY A 338 -6.53 -15.41 -16.32
N LEU A 339 -5.46 -16.22 -16.18
CA LEU A 339 -4.73 -16.80 -17.30
C LEU A 339 -5.67 -17.49 -18.31
N ALA A 340 -6.64 -18.24 -17.83
CA ALA A 340 -7.62 -18.92 -18.66
C ALA A 340 -8.83 -18.08 -19.05
N ALA A 341 -8.96 -16.82 -18.55
CA ALA A 341 -10.20 -16.06 -18.69
C ALA A 341 -10.55 -15.78 -20.16
N ASP A 342 -9.56 -15.38 -20.96
CA ASP A 342 -9.70 -14.97 -22.33
C ASP A 342 -9.36 -16.08 -23.35
N MET A 343 -8.99 -17.30 -22.88
CA MET A 343 -8.64 -18.40 -23.76
C MET A 343 -9.89 -19.01 -24.42
N ALA A 344 -9.76 -19.34 -25.68
CA ALA A 344 -10.79 -20.07 -26.43
C ALA A 344 -10.98 -21.50 -25.96
N ASP A 345 -9.87 -22.17 -25.60
CA ASP A 345 -9.86 -23.50 -24.98
C ASP A 345 -9.18 -23.43 -23.60
N LYS A 346 -9.98 -23.33 -22.56
CA LYS A 346 -9.50 -23.22 -21.17
C LYS A 346 -8.80 -24.48 -20.66
N SER A 347 -8.95 -25.61 -21.33
CA SER A 347 -8.26 -26.84 -20.94
C SER A 347 -6.77 -26.82 -21.26
N LEU A 348 -6.29 -25.83 -22.03
CA LEU A 348 -4.88 -25.68 -22.35
C LEU A 348 -4.02 -25.24 -21.16
N VAL A 349 -4.63 -24.75 -20.09
CA VAL A 349 -3.90 -24.43 -18.84
C VAL A 349 -3.73 -25.66 -17.94
N ASP A 350 -4.40 -26.77 -18.23
CA ASP A 350 -4.26 -27.97 -17.40
C ASP A 350 -2.82 -28.49 -17.47
N GLY A 351 -2.15 -28.55 -16.31
CA GLY A 351 -0.76 -28.95 -16.20
C GLY A 351 0.28 -27.86 -16.46
N VAL A 352 -0.12 -26.59 -16.65
CA VAL A 352 0.80 -25.46 -16.59
C VAL A 352 1.21 -25.22 -15.15
N ILE A 353 2.50 -25.24 -14.88
CA ILE A 353 3.07 -25.04 -13.54
C ILE A 353 3.58 -23.62 -13.43
N ALA A 354 3.11 -22.87 -12.44
CA ALA A 354 3.58 -21.51 -12.21
C ALA A 354 4.01 -21.27 -10.77
N THR A 355 4.94 -20.33 -10.59
CA THR A 355 5.44 -19.91 -9.28
C THR A 355 5.01 -18.49 -8.97
N LYS A 356 4.68 -18.23 -7.70
CA LYS A 356 4.44 -16.88 -7.19
C LYS A 356 4.94 -16.75 -5.75
N PRO A 357 5.22 -15.53 -5.28
CA PRO A 357 5.54 -15.32 -3.88
C PRO A 357 4.48 -15.93 -2.95
N SER A 358 4.94 -16.59 -1.88
CA SER A 358 4.03 -17.22 -0.92
C SER A 358 3.42 -16.15 -0.02
N ALA A 359 2.10 -16.02 -0.02
CA ALA A 359 1.38 -15.16 0.91
C ALA A 359 1.34 -15.80 2.30
N GLY A 360 2.37 -15.53 3.11
CA GLY A 360 2.51 -16.06 4.47
C GLY A 360 1.72 -15.32 5.57
N GLY A 361 1.13 -14.17 5.25
CA GLY A 361 0.58 -13.24 6.23
C GLY A 361 -0.85 -13.50 6.73
N ALA A 362 -1.56 -14.46 6.14
CA ALA A 362 -2.98 -14.70 6.47
C ALA A 362 -3.27 -15.03 7.96
N MET A 363 -2.25 -15.42 8.72
CA MET A 363 -2.37 -15.71 10.15
C MET A 363 -1.99 -14.54 11.05
N SER A 364 -1.44 -13.45 10.51
CA SER A 364 -1.18 -12.23 11.28
C SER A 364 -2.48 -11.51 11.60
N THR A 365 -2.49 -10.71 12.67
CA THR A 365 -3.70 -9.93 12.99
C THR A 365 -4.03 -8.91 11.90
N VAL A 366 -3.02 -8.28 11.33
CA VAL A 366 -3.17 -7.34 10.20
C VAL A 366 -3.69 -8.08 8.98
N GLY A 367 -3.13 -9.27 8.67
CA GLY A 367 -3.58 -10.13 7.57
C GLY A 367 -5.02 -10.60 7.74
N MET A 368 -5.45 -10.95 8.95
CA MET A 368 -6.86 -11.33 9.20
C MET A 368 -7.82 -10.15 8.98
N VAL A 369 -7.45 -8.94 9.41
CA VAL A 369 -8.27 -7.74 9.17
C VAL A 369 -8.37 -7.45 7.68
N PHE A 370 -7.24 -7.49 6.96
CA PHE A 370 -7.22 -7.34 5.52
C PHE A 370 -8.08 -8.40 4.82
N ALA A 371 -7.86 -9.68 5.11
CA ALA A 371 -8.57 -10.79 4.47
C ALA A 371 -10.09 -10.68 4.65
N ALA A 372 -10.57 -10.29 5.85
CA ALA A 372 -11.98 -10.12 6.13
C ALA A 372 -12.62 -8.99 5.30
N GLN A 373 -11.91 -7.87 5.14
CA GLN A 373 -12.40 -6.73 4.36
C GLN A 373 -12.26 -6.96 2.85
N CYS A 374 -11.14 -7.56 2.43
CA CYS A 374 -10.88 -7.92 1.05
C CYS A 374 -11.91 -8.94 0.52
N ALA A 375 -12.25 -9.96 1.30
CA ALA A 375 -13.26 -10.96 0.94
C ALA A 375 -14.66 -10.36 0.68
N ALA A 376 -14.95 -9.20 1.26
CA ALA A 376 -16.19 -8.48 1.02
C ALA A 376 -16.18 -7.62 -0.26
N ASN A 377 -15.02 -7.46 -0.89
CA ASN A 377 -14.84 -6.69 -2.12
C ASN A 377 -14.35 -7.61 -3.26
N PRO A 378 -15.17 -7.89 -4.28
CA PRO A 378 -14.81 -8.82 -5.36
C PRO A 378 -13.53 -8.46 -6.11
N ALA A 379 -13.25 -7.17 -6.30
CA ALA A 379 -12.03 -6.72 -6.97
C ALA A 379 -10.77 -7.04 -6.15
N CYS A 380 -10.86 -6.96 -4.81
CA CYS A 380 -9.77 -7.31 -3.92
C CYS A 380 -9.62 -8.84 -3.80
N ALA A 381 -10.71 -9.57 -3.61
CA ALA A 381 -10.70 -11.00 -3.31
C ALA A 381 -10.11 -11.86 -4.44
N GLY A 382 -10.29 -11.43 -5.69
CA GLY A 382 -9.74 -12.11 -6.88
C GLY A 382 -8.46 -11.48 -7.43
N GLY A 383 -7.93 -10.44 -6.79
CA GLY A 383 -6.77 -9.71 -7.30
C GLY A 383 -5.43 -10.30 -6.86
N ILE A 384 -4.44 -10.22 -7.74
CA ILE A 384 -3.04 -10.53 -7.40
C ILE A 384 -2.43 -9.35 -6.64
N TYR A 385 -1.42 -9.61 -5.80
CA TYR A 385 -0.64 -8.60 -5.06
C TYR A 385 -1.48 -7.60 -4.22
N THR A 386 -2.74 -7.93 -3.91
CA THR A 386 -3.61 -7.05 -3.11
C THR A 386 -3.16 -6.99 -1.64
N ALA A 387 -2.63 -8.08 -1.09
CA ALA A 387 -2.04 -8.11 0.25
C ALA A 387 -0.77 -7.27 0.32
N GLU A 388 0.05 -7.34 -0.71
CA GLU A 388 1.28 -6.55 -0.86
C GLU A 388 0.97 -5.05 -1.04
N ALA A 389 -0.07 -4.73 -1.82
CA ALA A 389 -0.54 -3.34 -1.96
C ALA A 389 -1.03 -2.76 -0.63
N PHE A 390 -1.76 -3.57 0.15
CA PHE A 390 -2.16 -3.22 1.51
C PHE A 390 -0.92 -2.93 2.37
N ASP A 391 0.07 -3.82 2.40
CA ASP A 391 1.27 -3.69 3.23
C ASP A 391 2.14 -2.50 2.82
N ALA A 392 2.29 -2.24 1.53
CA ALA A 392 3.05 -1.10 1.03
C ALA A 392 2.42 0.24 1.45
N VAL A 393 1.08 0.36 1.41
CA VAL A 393 0.36 1.53 1.91
C VAL A 393 0.50 1.62 3.42
N TYR A 394 0.36 0.50 4.15
CA TYR A 394 0.53 0.46 5.61
C TYR A 394 1.90 0.98 6.02
N ILE A 395 2.97 0.45 5.43
CA ILE A 395 4.34 0.86 5.72
C ILE A 395 4.53 2.34 5.45
N THR A 396 4.06 2.83 4.30
CA THR A 396 4.25 4.23 3.89
C THR A 396 3.48 5.19 4.81
N ALA A 397 2.24 4.88 5.16
CA ALA A 397 1.41 5.71 6.04
C ALA A 397 1.97 5.76 7.46
N PHE A 398 2.30 4.60 8.05
CA PHE A 398 2.82 4.57 9.43
C PHE A 398 4.26 5.06 9.54
N ALA A 399 5.08 4.95 8.48
CA ALA A 399 6.37 5.62 8.43
C ALA A 399 6.21 7.15 8.42
N ALA A 400 5.25 7.67 7.67
CA ALA A 400 4.93 9.10 7.65
C ALA A 400 4.44 9.59 9.01
N PHE A 401 3.59 8.82 9.67
CA PHE A 401 3.14 9.08 11.04
C PHE A 401 4.32 9.10 12.04
N THR A 402 5.18 8.10 11.96
CA THR A 402 6.39 8.00 12.80
C THR A 402 7.32 9.20 12.58
N ALA A 403 7.49 9.61 11.32
CA ALA A 403 8.33 10.76 10.98
C ALA A 403 7.76 12.08 11.52
N LEU A 404 6.43 12.22 11.56
CA LEU A 404 5.77 13.39 12.17
C LEU A 404 6.00 13.43 13.68
N ALA A 405 5.95 12.27 14.35
CA ALA A 405 6.12 12.15 15.79
C ALA A 405 7.59 12.15 16.26
N THR A 406 8.56 11.94 15.36
CA THR A 406 9.99 11.78 15.70
C THR A 406 10.85 12.81 14.97
N PRO A 407 11.07 13.99 15.54
CA PRO A 407 11.90 15.02 14.91
C PRO A 407 13.32 14.53 14.58
N GLY A 408 13.75 14.73 13.33
CA GLY A 408 15.10 14.38 12.87
C GLY A 408 15.25 12.96 12.30
N ILE A 409 14.21 12.12 12.33
CA ILE A 409 14.22 10.86 11.59
C ILE A 409 14.16 11.16 10.08
N THR A 410 14.93 10.44 9.28
CA THR A 410 14.79 10.51 7.82
C THR A 410 13.60 9.67 7.34
N LYS A 411 13.08 9.97 6.14
CA LYS A 411 12.00 9.18 5.56
C LYS A 411 12.40 7.71 5.38
N ASP A 412 13.64 7.47 4.92
CA ASP A 412 14.17 6.11 4.78
C ASP A 412 14.26 5.36 6.10
N MET A 413 14.74 6.02 7.16
CA MET A 413 14.75 5.41 8.50
C MET A 413 13.35 5.10 9.01
N ALA A 414 12.37 5.92 8.69
CA ALA A 414 10.98 5.69 9.05
C ALA A 414 10.37 4.51 8.28
N ILE A 415 10.61 4.42 6.95
CA ILE A 415 10.19 3.26 6.13
C ILE A 415 10.83 1.97 6.65
N MET A 416 12.16 1.96 6.82
CA MET A 416 12.90 0.81 7.34
C MET A 416 12.41 0.39 8.73
N GLY A 417 12.19 1.36 9.62
CA GLY A 417 11.73 1.10 10.98
C GLY A 417 10.30 0.54 11.03
N THR A 418 9.42 0.99 10.14
CA THR A 418 8.03 0.51 10.07
C THR A 418 7.94 -0.88 9.44
N GLY A 419 8.73 -1.13 8.38
CA GLY A 419 8.71 -2.42 7.69
C GLY A 419 9.45 -3.53 8.44
N ASN A 420 10.44 -3.20 9.27
CA ASN A 420 11.24 -4.22 9.94
C ASN A 420 10.45 -4.95 11.05
N GLY A 421 10.20 -6.24 10.82
CA GLY A 421 9.45 -7.10 11.73
C GLY A 421 7.94 -6.90 11.66
N LEU A 422 7.43 -6.27 10.58
CA LEU A 422 6.00 -6.19 10.34
C LEU A 422 5.46 -7.57 9.93
N GLU A 423 4.51 -8.06 10.69
CA GLU A 423 3.69 -9.22 10.32
C GLU A 423 2.51 -8.70 9.48
N GLY A 424 2.78 -8.48 8.19
CA GLY A 424 1.85 -7.88 7.24
C GLY A 424 0.75 -8.83 6.75
N ALA A 425 -0.04 -8.36 5.80
CA ALA A 425 -1.06 -9.16 5.13
C ALA A 425 -0.43 -10.14 4.10
N SER A 426 0.67 -9.74 3.45
CA SER A 426 1.41 -10.60 2.51
C SER A 426 2.40 -11.53 3.21
N GLY A 427 2.75 -11.28 4.47
CA GLY A 427 3.71 -12.07 5.24
C GLY A 427 4.58 -11.23 6.16
N ALA A 428 5.62 -11.85 6.69
CA ALA A 428 6.61 -11.15 7.50
C ALA A 428 7.51 -10.28 6.61
N ILE A 429 7.55 -8.99 6.89
CA ILE A 429 8.34 -8.02 6.14
C ILE A 429 9.54 -7.60 6.99
N THR A 430 10.71 -7.60 6.37
CA THR A 430 11.93 -7.05 6.95
C THR A 430 12.82 -6.57 5.80
N PHE A 431 13.01 -5.28 5.71
CA PHE A 431 13.83 -4.72 4.64
C PHE A 431 15.32 -5.01 4.86
N LEU A 432 15.98 -5.45 3.81
CA LEU A 432 17.43 -5.47 3.70
C LEU A 432 17.95 -4.04 3.48
N SER A 433 19.26 -3.84 3.63
CA SER A 433 19.87 -2.51 3.49
C SER A 433 19.69 -1.86 2.11
N ASN A 434 19.33 -2.63 1.10
CA ASN A 434 19.07 -2.17 -0.26
C ASN A 434 17.56 -1.99 -0.56
N GLY A 435 16.68 -2.14 0.44
CA GLY A 435 15.23 -1.99 0.26
C GLY A 435 14.49 -3.26 -0.19
N ASP A 436 15.18 -4.36 -0.47
CA ASP A 436 14.56 -5.65 -0.75
C ASP A 436 14.02 -6.32 0.51
N VAL A 437 13.12 -7.28 0.34
CA VAL A 437 12.79 -8.27 1.36
C VAL A 437 13.49 -9.61 1.06
N PRO A 438 13.92 -10.37 2.08
CA PRO A 438 14.40 -11.72 1.87
C PRO A 438 13.24 -12.59 1.34
N ALA A 439 13.55 -13.52 0.45
CA ALA A 439 12.56 -14.49 -0.01
C ALA A 439 12.10 -15.38 1.16
N ALA A 440 10.83 -15.29 1.53
CA ALA A 440 10.25 -16.14 2.56
C ALA A 440 9.79 -17.51 2.01
N GLY A 441 9.62 -17.62 0.69
CA GLY A 441 9.21 -18.81 -0.04
C GLY A 441 8.38 -18.48 -1.28
N PHE A 442 8.21 -19.47 -2.11
CA PHE A 442 7.34 -19.41 -3.30
C PHE A 442 6.33 -20.55 -3.25
N CYS A 443 5.10 -20.27 -3.64
CA CYS A 443 4.13 -21.30 -3.96
C CYS A 443 4.42 -21.81 -5.37
N VAL A 444 4.35 -23.14 -5.54
CA VAL A 444 4.39 -23.81 -6.83
C VAL A 444 3.03 -24.46 -6.99
N GLY A 445 2.31 -24.16 -8.05
CA GLY A 445 0.97 -24.68 -8.31
C GLY A 445 0.79 -25.14 -9.75
N GLU A 446 -0.09 -26.12 -9.92
CA GLU A 446 -0.61 -26.62 -11.20
C GLU A 446 -1.99 -26.00 -11.46
#